data_a016bda69a9d0559588af9b1cf20c718
#
_entry.id   a016bda69a9d0559588af9b1cf20c718
#
_cell.length_a   1.000
_cell.length_b   1.000
_cell.length_c   1.000
_cell.angle_alpha   90.00
_cell.angle_beta   90.00
_cell.angle_gamma   90.00
#
_symmetry.space_group_name_H-M   'P 1'
#
loop_
_entity.id
_entity.type
_entity.pdbx_description
1 polymer ?
#
loop_
_entity_poly.entity_id
_entity_poly.type
_entity_poly.pdbx_seq_one_letter_code
_entity_poly.pdbx_strand_id
1 'polypeptide(L)'
;MSVPLRMNLIHCAHQDASEAIRRLRDHLGVKGDVVSPQGQAKTVAVFGEPLTPQQVVERICKDVRQRGLTAVLDYTAKLDGVELNPDTVRVSQAELQAAYDRANPAYLNTLRAIRDNILAYQRAILPHDVSVNRGPGWDVGLRYRPLKRAGMCVPGGAAAYPSSVLMTVVPAQAAGVAEIVVVVPPTRFGGYNQDLLAACHLLGVREVYRIGGAQAVAALAFGVEGIPQVDKIVGPGNLFVALAKKFVYGEVDIDSIAGPSEVVVIADETARPQYVAADLISQAEHSPGSSILITWVPGLIERVQAALEEQLAFLDRGALALDSLERFGALIQVRDPDEAVSLTNLIAPEHLHISTANPNPLAERLVNAGAIFLGHETPVALGDYAAGPSHVLPTGGTARWASGLSAIDFLKRSSLIQVDRRGLQTLSEDVRRLADVEGLTAHRYSVDVRLADADSQPGG
;
A
#
# COMPACT_ATOMS: atom_id res chain seq x y z
N MET A 1 4.85 13.41 -37.39
CA MET A 1 3.56 12.72 -37.53
C MET A 1 3.34 11.95 -36.26
N SER A 2 2.33 12.29 -35.48
CA SER A 2 1.99 11.55 -34.25
C SER A 2 1.56 10.12 -34.63
N VAL A 3 2.12 9.13 -33.99
CA VAL A 3 1.62 7.76 -34.10
C VAL A 3 0.24 7.74 -33.46
N PRO A 4 -0.82 7.27 -34.17
CA PRO A 4 -2.16 7.23 -33.60
C PRO A 4 -2.19 6.31 -32.37
N LEU A 5 -2.74 6.77 -31.26
CA LEU A 5 -2.90 6.03 -30.01
C LEU A 5 -3.86 4.85 -30.20
N ARG A 6 -3.42 3.63 -29.84
CA ARG A 6 -4.19 2.40 -29.97
C ARG A 6 -4.53 1.81 -28.60
N MET A 7 -5.52 2.40 -27.92
CA MET A 7 -6.06 1.81 -26.70
C MET A 7 -7.13 0.75 -26.99
N ASN A 8 -7.37 -0.14 -26.01
CA ASN A 8 -8.46 -1.11 -26.11
C ASN A 8 -9.81 -0.36 -26.04
N LEU A 9 -10.57 -0.39 -27.13
CA LEU A 9 -11.91 0.16 -27.20
C LEU A 9 -12.94 -0.94 -26.93
N ILE A 10 -13.80 -0.73 -25.93
CA ILE A 10 -14.79 -1.70 -25.47
C ILE A 10 -16.19 -1.06 -25.52
N HIS A 11 -17.10 -1.65 -26.29
CA HIS A 11 -18.52 -1.26 -26.33
C HIS A 11 -19.37 -2.33 -25.65
N CYS A 12 -19.88 -2.06 -24.46
CA CYS A 12 -20.66 -3.02 -23.66
C CYS A 12 -21.97 -3.46 -24.32
N ALA A 13 -22.48 -2.70 -25.29
CA ALA A 13 -23.64 -3.12 -26.09
C ALA A 13 -23.34 -4.31 -27.02
N HIS A 14 -22.06 -4.58 -27.33
CA HIS A 14 -21.65 -5.55 -28.36
C HIS A 14 -20.69 -6.62 -27.87
N GLN A 15 -20.11 -6.45 -26.65
CA GLN A 15 -19.12 -7.38 -26.12
C GLN A 15 -19.16 -7.44 -24.58
N ASP A 16 -18.73 -8.56 -24.01
CA ASP A 16 -18.59 -8.72 -22.57
C ASP A 16 -17.35 -7.99 -22.04
N ALA A 17 -17.59 -6.84 -21.42
CA ALA A 17 -16.53 -6.03 -20.80
C ALA A 17 -15.83 -6.77 -19.66
N SER A 18 -16.52 -7.69 -18.96
CA SER A 18 -15.94 -8.44 -17.84
C SER A 18 -14.78 -9.33 -18.28
N GLU A 19 -14.86 -9.91 -19.49
CA GLU A 19 -13.79 -10.72 -20.06
C GLU A 19 -12.58 -9.86 -20.45
N ALA A 20 -12.82 -8.71 -21.10
CA ALA A 20 -11.76 -7.78 -21.49
C ALA A 20 -11.00 -7.25 -20.27
N ILE A 21 -11.72 -6.92 -19.21
CA ILE A 21 -11.14 -6.49 -17.93
C ILE A 21 -10.34 -7.61 -17.26
N ARG A 22 -10.85 -8.84 -17.26
CA ARG A 22 -10.07 -9.99 -16.75
C ARG A 22 -8.73 -10.13 -17.49
N ARG A 23 -8.72 -10.00 -18.79
CA ARG A 23 -7.50 -10.04 -19.62
C ARG A 23 -6.53 -8.91 -19.27
N LEU A 24 -7.02 -7.67 -19.10
CA LEU A 24 -6.18 -6.54 -18.68
C LEU A 24 -5.55 -6.80 -17.29
N ARG A 25 -6.33 -7.29 -16.33
CA ARG A 25 -5.85 -7.65 -14.99
C ARG A 25 -4.84 -8.79 -15.02
N ASP A 26 -5.07 -9.79 -15.87
CA ASP A 26 -4.15 -10.91 -16.00
C ASP A 26 -2.75 -10.48 -16.45
N HIS A 27 -2.64 -9.40 -17.21
CA HIS A 27 -1.36 -8.82 -17.62
C HIS A 27 -0.70 -7.97 -16.50
N LEU A 28 -1.50 -7.41 -15.59
CA LEU A 28 -1.03 -6.55 -14.50
C LEU A 28 -0.84 -7.32 -13.17
N GLY A 29 -1.37 -8.53 -13.06
CA GLY A 29 -1.33 -9.32 -11.83
C GLY A 29 0.10 -9.61 -11.35
N VAL A 30 0.28 -9.66 -10.02
CA VAL A 30 1.53 -10.09 -9.38
C VAL A 30 1.69 -11.60 -9.57
N LYS A 31 2.11 -12.01 -10.78
CA LYS A 31 2.34 -13.40 -11.14
C LYS A 31 3.80 -13.77 -10.85
N GLY A 32 4.02 -14.46 -9.74
CA GLY A 32 5.34 -14.92 -9.33
C GLY A 32 5.91 -16.10 -10.14
N ASP A 33 5.13 -16.63 -11.07
CA ASP A 33 5.45 -17.83 -11.86
C ASP A 33 5.80 -17.51 -13.33
N VAL A 34 5.54 -16.29 -13.81
CA VAL A 34 5.82 -15.88 -15.19
C VAL A 34 7.25 -15.36 -15.32
N VAL A 35 8.03 -15.95 -16.22
CA VAL A 35 9.43 -15.57 -16.47
C VAL A 35 9.59 -15.13 -17.92
N SER A 36 10.06 -13.89 -18.12
CA SER A 36 10.50 -13.44 -19.43
C SER A 36 11.87 -14.06 -19.80
N PRO A 37 12.20 -14.22 -21.09
CA PRO A 37 13.51 -14.70 -21.51
C PRO A 37 14.68 -13.88 -20.92
N GLN A 38 14.50 -12.56 -20.81
CA GLN A 38 15.48 -11.67 -20.17
C GLN A 38 15.58 -11.91 -18.65
N GLY A 39 14.44 -12.19 -17.99
CA GLY A 39 14.38 -12.58 -16.59
C GLY A 39 15.14 -13.88 -16.32
N GLN A 40 14.97 -14.89 -17.18
CA GLN A 40 15.71 -16.14 -17.10
C GLN A 40 17.23 -15.92 -17.21
N ALA A 41 17.69 -15.14 -18.20
CA ALA A 41 19.10 -14.84 -18.35
C ALA A 41 19.70 -14.17 -17.11
N LYS A 42 18.96 -13.21 -16.48
CA LYS A 42 19.39 -12.56 -15.24
C LYS A 42 19.47 -13.55 -14.07
N THR A 43 18.48 -14.43 -13.91
CA THR A 43 18.50 -15.39 -12.81
C THR A 43 19.63 -16.40 -12.96
N VAL A 44 19.92 -16.88 -14.18
CA VAL A 44 21.07 -17.75 -14.44
C VAL A 44 22.40 -17.03 -14.10
N ALA A 45 22.53 -15.75 -14.45
CA ALA A 45 23.74 -14.99 -14.12
C ALA A 45 23.96 -14.81 -12.61
N VAL A 46 22.89 -14.63 -11.84
CA VAL A 46 22.97 -14.37 -10.39
C VAL A 46 22.96 -15.65 -9.57
N PHE A 47 22.15 -16.65 -9.94
CA PHE A 47 21.86 -17.84 -9.13
C PHE A 47 22.43 -19.14 -9.74
N GLY A 48 22.96 -19.10 -10.97
CA GLY A 48 23.50 -20.27 -11.68
C GLY A 48 22.43 -21.15 -12.35
N GLU A 49 21.16 -20.83 -12.18
CA GLU A 49 20.01 -21.58 -12.72
C GLU A 49 18.84 -20.67 -13.08
N PRO A 50 17.94 -21.08 -13.99
CA PRO A 50 16.73 -20.33 -14.30
C PRO A 50 15.72 -20.47 -13.15
N LEU A 51 15.34 -19.35 -12.56
CA LEU A 51 14.38 -19.30 -11.45
C LEU A 51 13.17 -18.43 -11.80
N THR A 52 11.99 -18.79 -11.30
CA THR A 52 10.83 -17.90 -11.33
C THR A 52 11.01 -16.77 -10.31
N PRO A 53 10.31 -15.64 -10.46
CA PRO A 53 10.35 -14.55 -9.48
C PRO A 53 10.08 -15.02 -8.06
N GLN A 54 9.13 -15.95 -7.87
CA GLN A 54 8.82 -16.53 -6.56
C GLN A 54 10.01 -17.31 -6.01
N GLN A 55 10.64 -18.17 -6.83
CA GLN A 55 11.81 -18.96 -6.41
C GLN A 55 13.02 -18.07 -6.06
N VAL A 56 13.21 -16.98 -6.82
CA VAL A 56 14.24 -15.96 -6.51
C VAL A 56 14.01 -15.39 -5.13
N VAL A 57 12.78 -14.94 -4.84
CA VAL A 57 12.41 -14.35 -3.55
C VAL A 57 12.58 -15.35 -2.41
N GLU A 58 12.10 -16.57 -2.58
CA GLU A 58 12.26 -17.62 -1.57
C GLU A 58 13.74 -17.90 -1.25
N ARG A 59 14.59 -17.94 -2.28
CA ARG A 59 16.03 -18.13 -2.11
C ARG A 59 16.67 -16.98 -1.36
N ILE A 60 16.41 -15.75 -1.78
CA ILE A 60 16.95 -14.56 -1.12
C ILE A 60 16.50 -14.51 0.35
N CYS A 61 15.21 -14.72 0.63
CA CYS A 61 14.70 -14.68 1.99
C CYS A 61 15.30 -15.78 2.88
N LYS A 62 15.46 -17.00 2.36
CA LYS A 62 16.11 -18.10 3.08
C LYS A 62 17.59 -17.80 3.37
N ASP A 63 18.32 -17.29 2.38
CA ASP A 63 19.72 -16.93 2.54
C ASP A 63 19.91 -15.81 3.55
N VAL A 64 19.06 -14.75 3.51
CA VAL A 64 19.11 -13.67 4.50
C VAL A 64 18.80 -14.19 5.90
N ARG A 65 17.82 -15.09 6.07
CA ARG A 65 17.54 -15.72 7.37
C ARG A 65 18.73 -16.49 7.92
N GLN A 66 19.50 -17.15 7.05
CA GLN A 66 20.63 -18.01 7.46
C GLN A 66 21.96 -17.25 7.64
N ARG A 67 22.24 -16.29 6.75
CA ARG A 67 23.54 -15.62 6.64
C ARG A 67 23.51 -14.16 7.11
N GLY A 68 22.33 -13.66 7.50
CA GLY A 68 22.16 -12.31 8.02
C GLY A 68 22.60 -11.22 7.05
N LEU A 69 23.27 -10.18 7.59
CA LEU A 69 23.74 -9.02 6.83
C LEU A 69 24.64 -9.39 5.66
N THR A 70 25.46 -10.44 5.78
CA THR A 70 26.32 -10.90 4.69
C THR A 70 25.53 -11.23 3.42
N ALA A 71 24.38 -11.91 3.55
CA ALA A 71 23.52 -12.21 2.41
C ALA A 71 22.90 -10.95 1.82
N VAL A 72 22.48 -10.01 2.67
CA VAL A 72 21.92 -8.72 2.22
C VAL A 72 22.93 -7.95 1.36
N LEU A 73 24.17 -7.86 1.82
CA LEU A 73 25.24 -7.18 1.09
C LEU A 73 25.60 -7.89 -0.22
N ASP A 74 25.70 -9.23 -0.21
CA ASP A 74 25.95 -10.05 -1.40
C ASP A 74 24.86 -9.80 -2.48
N TYR A 75 23.59 -9.82 -2.09
CA TYR A 75 22.49 -9.60 -3.03
C TYR A 75 22.43 -8.15 -3.50
N THR A 76 22.75 -7.17 -2.65
CA THR A 76 22.85 -5.78 -3.04
C THR A 76 23.93 -5.59 -4.10
N ALA A 77 25.11 -6.19 -3.93
CA ALA A 77 26.17 -6.15 -4.92
C ALA A 77 25.76 -6.81 -6.26
N LYS A 78 25.10 -7.98 -6.20
CA LYS A 78 24.70 -8.74 -7.40
C LYS A 78 23.52 -8.15 -8.16
N LEU A 79 22.52 -7.59 -7.44
CA LEU A 79 21.26 -7.15 -8.03
C LEU A 79 21.25 -5.65 -8.31
N ASP A 80 21.85 -4.84 -7.43
CA ASP A 80 21.89 -3.38 -7.54
C ASP A 80 23.24 -2.87 -8.11
N GLY A 81 24.27 -3.74 -8.19
CA GLY A 81 25.60 -3.41 -8.73
C GLY A 81 26.40 -2.48 -7.82
N VAL A 82 26.09 -2.43 -6.53
CA VAL A 82 26.74 -1.54 -5.57
C VAL A 82 27.33 -2.35 -4.41
N GLU A 83 28.63 -2.26 -4.22
CA GLU A 83 29.31 -2.86 -3.08
C GLU A 83 29.14 -1.98 -1.84
N LEU A 84 28.52 -2.53 -0.81
CA LEU A 84 28.35 -1.92 0.50
C LEU A 84 29.01 -2.80 1.57
N ASN A 85 29.29 -2.19 2.71
CA ASN A 85 29.77 -2.88 3.89
C ASN A 85 28.91 -2.47 5.13
N PRO A 86 29.13 -3.06 6.30
CA PRO A 86 28.35 -2.74 7.52
C PRO A 86 28.33 -1.25 7.88
N ASP A 87 29.39 -0.49 7.56
CA ASP A 87 29.49 0.94 7.88
C ASP A 87 28.77 1.82 6.85
N THR A 88 28.70 1.38 5.57
CA THR A 88 28.14 2.17 4.45
C THR A 88 26.72 1.82 4.09
N VAL A 89 26.20 0.67 4.54
CA VAL A 89 24.81 0.26 4.32
C VAL A 89 23.80 1.20 5.00
N ARG A 90 24.16 1.75 6.15
CA ARG A 90 23.36 2.74 6.87
C ARG A 90 23.77 4.16 6.46
N VAL A 91 22.78 5.00 6.16
CA VAL A 91 22.98 6.45 5.99
C VAL A 91 23.27 7.05 7.35
N SER A 92 24.38 7.75 7.48
CA SER A 92 24.74 8.40 8.74
C SER A 92 23.87 9.62 9.05
N GLN A 93 23.74 9.97 10.32
CA GLN A 93 23.03 11.19 10.72
C GLN A 93 23.64 12.46 10.11
N ALA A 94 24.97 12.48 9.92
CA ALA A 94 25.66 13.58 9.29
C ALA A 94 25.28 13.73 7.80
N GLU A 95 25.09 12.62 7.07
CA GLU A 95 24.63 12.65 5.69
C GLU A 95 23.19 13.14 5.59
N LEU A 96 22.30 12.68 6.47
CA LEU A 96 20.90 13.14 6.53
C LEU A 96 20.82 14.66 6.81
N GLN A 97 21.60 15.14 7.80
CA GLN A 97 21.68 16.56 8.12
C GLN A 97 22.22 17.37 6.94
N ALA A 98 23.31 16.90 6.35
CA ALA A 98 23.92 17.59 5.20
C ALA A 98 22.99 17.66 3.98
N ALA A 99 22.18 16.63 3.74
CA ALA A 99 21.15 16.63 2.71
C ALA A 99 20.08 17.68 3.00
N TYR A 100 19.61 17.76 4.23
CA TYR A 100 18.64 18.75 4.68
C TYR A 100 19.18 20.19 4.56
N ASP A 101 20.41 20.44 5.00
CA ASP A 101 21.02 21.77 4.96
C ASP A 101 21.26 22.30 3.56
N ARG A 102 21.46 21.39 2.57
CA ARG A 102 21.63 21.73 1.15
C ARG A 102 20.32 21.85 0.38
N ALA A 103 19.22 21.31 0.93
CA ALA A 103 17.94 21.27 0.25
C ALA A 103 17.40 22.68 0.00
N ASN A 104 16.70 22.85 -1.12
CA ASN A 104 16.02 24.11 -1.44
C ASN A 104 15.00 24.46 -0.37
N PRO A 105 15.03 25.68 0.23
CA PRO A 105 14.06 26.08 1.25
C PRO A 105 12.60 26.01 0.79
N ALA A 106 12.30 26.29 -0.47
CA ALA A 106 10.95 26.16 -1.01
C ALA A 106 10.49 24.70 -1.01
N TYR A 107 11.37 23.75 -1.39
CA TYR A 107 11.12 22.33 -1.31
C TYR A 107 10.83 21.87 0.13
N LEU A 108 11.66 22.29 1.09
CA LEU A 108 11.45 21.96 2.51
C LEU A 108 10.12 22.53 3.04
N ASN A 109 9.71 23.73 2.60
CA ASN A 109 8.41 24.29 2.96
C ASN A 109 7.26 23.48 2.37
N THR A 110 7.38 23.03 1.13
CA THR A 110 6.41 22.12 0.50
C THR A 110 6.29 20.80 1.28
N LEU A 111 7.41 20.18 1.65
CA LEU A 111 7.39 18.94 2.46
C LEU A 111 6.68 19.16 3.82
N ARG A 112 6.91 20.30 4.49
CA ARG A 112 6.23 20.64 5.75
C ARG A 112 4.73 20.78 5.56
N ALA A 113 4.29 21.51 4.53
CA ALA A 113 2.87 21.70 4.24
C ALA A 113 2.17 20.37 3.95
N ILE A 114 2.77 19.52 3.11
CA ILE A 114 2.25 18.19 2.79
C ILE A 114 2.21 17.29 4.04
N ARG A 115 3.31 17.26 4.82
CA ARG A 115 3.34 16.55 6.11
C ARG A 115 2.18 16.96 7.02
N ASP A 116 1.94 18.25 7.13
CA ASP A 116 0.92 18.77 8.04
C ASP A 116 -0.49 18.40 7.56
N ASN A 117 -0.76 18.39 6.25
CA ASN A 117 -2.01 17.89 5.66
C ASN A 117 -2.20 16.40 5.98
N ILE A 118 -1.18 15.57 5.73
CA ILE A 118 -1.23 14.14 6.02
C ILE A 118 -1.47 13.93 7.51
N LEU A 119 -0.71 14.60 8.38
CA LEU A 119 -0.81 14.46 9.82
C LEU A 119 -2.18 14.85 10.36
N ALA A 120 -2.76 15.93 9.85
CA ALA A 120 -4.11 16.38 10.23
C ALA A 120 -5.17 15.32 9.89
N TYR A 121 -5.13 14.79 8.67
CA TYR A 121 -6.04 13.73 8.23
C TYR A 121 -5.84 12.46 9.05
N GLN A 122 -4.61 11.97 9.18
CA GLN A 122 -4.29 10.71 9.83
C GLN A 122 -4.66 10.73 11.34
N ARG A 123 -4.51 11.88 12.01
CA ARG A 123 -4.95 12.04 13.40
C ARG A 123 -6.46 12.05 13.55
N ALA A 124 -7.18 12.64 12.59
CA ALA A 124 -8.63 12.72 12.63
C ALA A 124 -9.32 11.36 12.51
N ILE A 125 -8.69 10.39 11.83
CA ILE A 125 -9.24 9.05 11.63
C ILE A 125 -8.81 8.02 12.67
N LEU A 126 -7.95 8.39 13.65
CA LEU A 126 -7.49 7.46 14.68
C LEU A 126 -8.66 7.01 15.56
N PRO A 127 -8.81 5.69 15.79
CA PRO A 127 -9.80 5.18 16.72
C PRO A 127 -9.39 5.44 18.18
N HIS A 128 -10.38 5.49 19.05
CA HIS A 128 -10.20 5.63 20.49
C HIS A 128 -10.48 4.31 21.20
N ASP A 129 -9.89 4.17 22.41
CA ASP A 129 -10.21 3.06 23.30
C ASP A 129 -11.73 3.09 23.63
N VAL A 130 -12.35 1.92 23.65
CA VAL A 130 -13.79 1.77 23.90
C VAL A 130 -13.98 0.95 25.16
N SER A 131 -14.91 1.38 26.04
CA SER A 131 -15.37 0.60 27.19
C SER A 131 -16.89 0.46 27.11
N VAL A 132 -17.39 -0.75 27.30
CA VAL A 132 -18.81 -1.10 27.28
C VAL A 132 -19.15 -1.82 28.58
N ASN A 133 -19.95 -1.18 29.43
CA ASN A 133 -20.54 -1.85 30.58
C ASN A 133 -21.68 -2.75 30.12
N ARG A 134 -21.61 -4.05 30.45
CA ARG A 134 -22.59 -5.07 30.04
C ARG A 134 -23.60 -5.40 31.13
N GLY A 135 -23.40 -4.84 32.33
CA GLY A 135 -24.20 -5.07 33.50
C GLY A 135 -23.39 -4.99 34.79
N PRO A 136 -23.99 -5.20 35.95
CA PRO A 136 -23.29 -5.10 37.22
C PRO A 136 -22.06 -6.03 37.28
N GLY A 137 -20.86 -5.44 37.42
CA GLY A 137 -19.60 -6.17 37.52
C GLY A 137 -19.10 -6.83 36.25
N TRP A 138 -19.56 -6.39 35.08
CA TRP A 138 -19.13 -6.92 33.79
C TRP A 138 -18.85 -5.79 32.79
N ASP A 139 -17.58 -5.52 32.57
CA ASP A 139 -17.07 -4.54 31.62
C ASP A 139 -16.22 -5.21 30.53
N VAL A 140 -16.42 -4.80 29.28
CA VAL A 140 -15.60 -5.21 28.17
C VAL A 140 -15.10 -3.98 27.42
N GLY A 141 -13.91 -4.06 26.83
CA GLY A 141 -13.33 -2.92 26.14
C GLY A 141 -12.47 -3.33 24.97
N LEU A 142 -12.13 -2.37 24.16
CA LEU A 142 -11.17 -2.48 23.08
C LEU A 142 -10.10 -1.40 23.28
N ARG A 143 -8.85 -1.81 23.35
CA ARG A 143 -7.71 -0.93 23.56
C ARG A 143 -6.79 -0.94 22.35
N TYR A 144 -6.46 0.26 21.83
CA TYR A 144 -5.52 0.46 20.74
C TYR A 144 -4.14 0.82 21.24
N ARG A 145 -3.12 0.22 20.68
CA ARG A 145 -1.71 0.56 20.99
C ARG A 145 -0.89 0.55 19.70
N PRO A 146 0.02 1.52 19.52
CA PRO A 146 0.89 1.53 18.35
C PRO A 146 1.81 0.29 18.32
N LEU A 147 2.19 -0.10 17.12
CA LEU A 147 3.33 -0.97 16.90
C LEU A 147 4.58 -0.29 17.43
N LYS A 148 5.58 -1.07 17.84
CA LYS A 148 6.82 -0.52 18.36
C LYS A 148 7.72 -0.02 17.23
N ARG A 149 7.88 -0.83 16.17
CA ARG A 149 8.82 -0.60 15.09
C ARG A 149 8.22 -0.93 13.73
N ALA A 150 8.35 -0.03 12.75
CA ALA A 150 7.84 -0.23 11.39
C ALA A 150 8.90 0.07 10.34
N GLY A 151 8.93 -0.74 9.27
CA GLY A 151 9.83 -0.63 8.14
C GLY A 151 9.12 -0.08 6.90
N MET A 152 9.68 0.99 6.32
CA MET A 152 9.17 1.66 5.13
C MET A 152 10.00 1.29 3.91
N CYS A 153 9.40 0.58 2.96
CA CYS A 153 10.00 0.33 1.66
C CYS A 153 9.74 1.54 0.76
N VAL A 154 10.79 2.22 0.36
CA VAL A 154 10.71 3.39 -0.53
C VAL A 154 11.33 3.03 -1.88
N PRO A 155 10.61 3.21 -3.00
CA PRO A 155 11.18 2.99 -4.33
C PRO A 155 12.29 3.98 -4.63
N GLY A 156 13.22 3.59 -5.51
CA GLY A 156 14.36 4.44 -5.88
C GLY A 156 15.09 3.91 -7.11
N GLY A 157 14.42 3.08 -7.93
CA GLY A 157 15.04 2.49 -9.13
C GLY A 157 15.05 3.42 -10.35
N ALA A 158 13.89 4.01 -10.68
CA ALA A 158 13.67 4.79 -11.89
C ALA A 158 13.49 6.30 -11.63
N ALA A 159 13.03 6.67 -10.44
CA ALA A 159 12.85 8.06 -9.99
C ALA A 159 13.01 8.13 -8.47
N ALA A 160 13.20 9.34 -7.94
CA ALA A 160 13.16 9.59 -6.51
C ALA A 160 11.70 9.81 -6.04
N TYR A 161 11.36 9.21 -4.89
CA TYR A 161 10.01 9.27 -4.33
C TYR A 161 10.00 9.80 -2.89
N PRO A 162 10.33 11.06 -2.64
CA PRO A 162 10.19 11.66 -1.31
C PRO A 162 8.72 11.66 -0.85
N SER A 163 7.76 11.64 -1.77
CA SER A 163 6.33 11.47 -1.47
C SER A 163 6.06 10.14 -0.74
N SER A 164 6.68 9.04 -1.18
CA SER A 164 6.52 7.73 -0.50
C SER A 164 7.09 7.75 0.92
N VAL A 165 8.14 8.54 1.19
CA VAL A 165 8.62 8.74 2.57
C VAL A 165 7.54 9.44 3.41
N LEU A 166 6.95 10.52 2.91
CA LEU A 166 5.86 11.23 3.60
C LEU A 166 4.65 10.32 3.83
N MET A 167 4.20 9.64 2.78
CA MET A 167 2.97 8.84 2.76
C MET A 167 3.05 7.53 3.56
N THR A 168 4.25 7.11 3.98
CA THR A 168 4.44 5.95 4.86
C THR A 168 4.85 6.34 6.27
N VAL A 169 5.77 7.30 6.40
CA VAL A 169 6.31 7.73 7.71
C VAL A 169 5.29 8.54 8.51
N VAL A 170 4.58 9.49 7.88
CA VAL A 170 3.67 10.37 8.63
C VAL A 170 2.45 9.63 9.21
N PRO A 171 1.81 8.67 8.51
CA PRO A 171 0.79 7.82 9.12
C PRO A 171 1.31 7.01 10.32
N ALA A 172 2.52 6.46 10.24
CA ALA A 172 3.13 5.74 11.36
C ALA A 172 3.41 6.67 12.56
N GLN A 173 3.88 7.90 12.30
CA GLN A 173 4.06 8.92 13.34
C GLN A 173 2.73 9.35 13.97
N ALA A 174 1.68 9.51 13.17
CA ALA A 174 0.33 9.83 13.66
C ALA A 174 -0.20 8.76 14.61
N ALA A 175 0.08 7.49 14.31
CA ALA A 175 -0.27 6.34 15.16
C ALA A 175 0.56 6.25 16.45
N GLY A 176 1.72 6.92 16.52
CA GLY A 176 2.64 6.88 17.66
C GLY A 176 3.69 5.76 17.60
N VAL A 177 4.04 5.27 16.39
CA VAL A 177 5.15 4.32 16.21
C VAL A 177 6.46 4.97 16.65
N ALA A 178 7.16 4.33 17.57
CA ALA A 178 8.36 4.91 18.19
C ALA A 178 9.62 4.79 17.32
N GLU A 179 9.73 3.69 16.57
CA GLU A 179 10.90 3.35 15.77
C GLU A 179 10.50 3.16 14.30
N ILE A 180 10.99 4.06 13.44
CA ILE A 180 10.70 4.04 12.01
C ILE A 180 11.99 3.84 11.24
N VAL A 181 11.99 2.83 10.37
CA VAL A 181 13.11 2.45 9.52
C VAL A 181 12.74 2.64 8.06
N VAL A 182 13.59 3.29 7.29
CA VAL A 182 13.44 3.43 5.85
C VAL A 182 14.48 2.58 5.14
N VAL A 183 14.05 1.74 4.21
CA VAL A 183 14.91 1.03 3.26
C VAL A 183 14.68 1.55 1.87
N VAL A 184 15.77 1.82 1.15
CA VAL A 184 15.72 2.41 -0.18
C VAL A 184 16.91 1.90 -1.01
N PRO A 185 16.72 1.54 -2.31
CA PRO A 185 17.82 1.02 -3.15
C PRO A 185 19.03 1.95 -3.17
N PRO A 186 20.28 1.41 -3.27
CA PRO A 186 21.51 2.21 -3.31
C PRO A 186 21.74 2.83 -4.70
N THR A 187 20.81 3.68 -5.13
CA THR A 187 20.84 4.36 -6.43
C THR A 187 20.89 5.87 -6.26
N ARG A 188 21.18 6.58 -7.36
CA ARG A 188 21.10 8.05 -7.41
C ARG A 188 19.68 8.60 -7.14
N PHE A 189 18.65 7.79 -7.34
CA PHE A 189 17.24 8.12 -7.07
C PHE A 189 16.78 7.64 -5.70
N GLY A 190 17.52 6.75 -5.06
CA GLY A 190 17.24 6.17 -3.76
C GLY A 190 18.17 6.68 -2.66
N GLY A 191 18.95 5.78 -2.07
CA GLY A 191 19.79 6.06 -0.89
C GLY A 191 20.91 7.08 -1.07
N TYR A 192 21.16 7.55 -2.29
CA TYR A 192 22.07 8.66 -2.60
C TYR A 192 21.35 9.91 -3.08
N ASN A 193 20.01 9.91 -3.13
CA ASN A 193 19.23 11.08 -3.54
C ASN A 193 19.12 12.09 -2.39
N GLN A 194 19.61 13.31 -2.62
CA GLN A 194 19.67 14.33 -1.57
C GLN A 194 18.27 14.82 -1.12
N ASP A 195 17.29 14.92 -2.04
CA ASP A 195 15.92 15.37 -1.71
C ASP A 195 15.20 14.32 -0.89
N LEU A 196 15.39 13.03 -1.19
CA LEU A 196 14.83 11.92 -0.40
C LEU A 196 15.44 11.88 1.00
N LEU A 197 16.77 12.02 1.12
CA LEU A 197 17.45 12.04 2.42
C LEU A 197 17.05 13.27 3.24
N ALA A 198 16.87 14.43 2.60
CA ALA A 198 16.36 15.65 3.26
C ALA A 198 14.92 15.44 3.79
N ALA A 199 14.06 14.74 3.05
CA ALA A 199 12.72 14.38 3.51
C ALA A 199 12.78 13.45 4.73
N CYS A 200 13.64 12.44 4.74
CA CYS A 200 13.87 11.56 5.88
C CYS A 200 14.33 12.37 7.12
N HIS A 201 15.28 13.29 6.94
CA HIS A 201 15.76 14.16 8.04
C HIS A 201 14.65 15.05 8.59
N LEU A 202 13.89 15.73 7.70
CA LEU A 202 12.77 16.61 8.06
C LEU A 202 11.73 15.88 8.92
N LEU A 203 11.46 14.60 8.59
CA LEU A 203 10.52 13.76 9.34
C LEU A 203 11.13 13.11 10.59
N GLY A 204 12.40 13.37 10.92
CA GLY A 204 13.07 12.81 12.07
C GLY A 204 13.37 11.32 11.98
N VAL A 205 13.39 10.76 10.77
CA VAL A 205 13.80 9.37 10.56
C VAL A 205 15.29 9.22 10.85
N ARG A 206 15.62 8.33 11.78
CA ARG A 206 17.01 8.12 12.23
C ARG A 206 17.68 6.90 11.61
N GLU A 207 16.90 6.03 11.01
CA GLU A 207 17.39 4.79 10.42
C GLU A 207 16.99 4.72 8.95
N VAL A 208 17.97 4.95 8.09
CA VAL A 208 17.83 4.82 6.63
C VAL A 208 18.91 3.87 6.15
N TYR A 209 18.53 2.84 5.41
CA TYR A 209 19.44 1.84 4.89
C TYR A 209 19.40 1.81 3.36
N ARG A 210 20.58 1.74 2.75
CA ARG A 210 20.83 1.66 1.29
C ARG A 210 20.66 0.23 0.80
N ILE A 211 19.48 -0.33 0.99
CA ILE A 211 19.09 -1.67 0.52
C ILE A 211 17.69 -1.62 -0.07
N GLY A 212 17.45 -2.39 -1.13
CA GLY A 212 16.15 -2.50 -1.79
C GLY A 212 15.79 -3.96 -2.05
N GLY A 213 14.72 -4.20 -2.82
CA GLY A 213 14.35 -5.52 -3.27
C GLY A 213 13.95 -6.51 -2.16
N ALA A 214 13.97 -7.80 -2.50
CA ALA A 214 13.61 -8.87 -1.58
C ALA A 214 14.55 -8.98 -0.37
N GLN A 215 15.83 -8.67 -0.55
CA GLN A 215 16.83 -8.70 0.52
C GLN A 215 16.55 -7.66 1.61
N ALA A 216 16.03 -6.48 1.24
CA ALA A 216 15.63 -5.46 2.20
C ALA A 216 14.42 -5.89 3.01
N VAL A 217 13.38 -6.43 2.35
CA VAL A 217 12.19 -6.96 3.01
C VAL A 217 12.56 -8.09 3.99
N ALA A 218 13.43 -9.02 3.56
CA ALA A 218 13.90 -10.10 4.40
C ALA A 218 14.71 -9.60 5.61
N ALA A 219 15.58 -8.59 5.41
CA ALA A 219 16.36 -7.97 6.50
C ALA A 219 15.43 -7.35 7.56
N LEU A 220 14.40 -6.63 7.14
CA LEU A 220 13.41 -6.04 8.04
C LEU A 220 12.57 -7.10 8.76
N ALA A 221 12.20 -8.17 8.06
CA ALA A 221 11.33 -9.21 8.59
C ALA A 221 12.02 -10.13 9.61
N PHE A 222 13.29 -10.49 9.38
CA PHE A 222 13.99 -11.45 10.26
C PHE A 222 14.91 -10.77 11.27
N GLY A 223 15.24 -9.50 11.04
CA GLY A 223 16.34 -8.86 11.72
C GLY A 223 17.69 -9.41 11.28
N VAL A 224 18.65 -8.54 11.06
CA VAL A 224 20.04 -8.89 10.75
C VAL A 224 20.96 -7.97 11.55
N GLU A 225 22.28 -8.26 11.58
CA GLU A 225 23.25 -7.42 12.26
C GLU A 225 23.11 -5.95 11.83
N GLY A 226 22.89 -5.05 12.79
CA GLY A 226 22.72 -3.61 12.54
C GLY A 226 21.32 -3.19 12.03
N ILE A 227 20.43 -4.12 11.70
CA ILE A 227 19.05 -3.86 11.25
C ILE A 227 18.08 -4.72 12.07
N PRO A 228 17.59 -4.24 13.22
CA PRO A 228 16.65 -4.99 14.04
C PRO A 228 15.33 -5.27 13.32
N GLN A 229 14.70 -6.41 13.63
CA GLN A 229 13.39 -6.80 13.13
C GLN A 229 12.33 -5.73 13.37
N VAL A 230 11.37 -5.62 12.45
CA VAL A 230 10.22 -4.73 12.57
C VAL A 230 8.92 -5.51 12.82
N ASP A 231 7.90 -4.84 13.33
CA ASP A 231 6.57 -5.42 13.54
C ASP A 231 5.74 -5.41 12.24
N LYS A 232 5.99 -4.43 11.36
CA LYS A 232 5.26 -4.26 10.10
C LYS A 232 6.15 -3.67 9.01
N ILE A 233 5.98 -4.16 7.78
CA ILE A 233 6.64 -3.64 6.56
C ILE A 233 5.58 -3.02 5.66
N VAL A 234 5.75 -1.75 5.30
CA VAL A 234 4.82 -1.00 4.44
C VAL A 234 5.56 -0.32 3.29
N GLY A 235 4.78 0.11 2.31
CA GLY A 235 5.27 0.87 1.18
C GLY A 235 5.29 0.10 -0.14
N PRO A 236 5.25 0.83 -1.26
CA PRO A 236 5.25 0.26 -2.60
C PRO A 236 6.61 -0.31 -2.98
N GLY A 237 6.62 -1.18 -3.99
CA GLY A 237 7.84 -1.76 -4.53
C GLY A 237 7.57 -2.50 -5.82
N ASN A 238 8.64 -3.03 -6.43
CA ASN A 238 8.52 -3.87 -7.62
C ASN A 238 7.98 -5.27 -7.27
N LEU A 239 7.79 -6.12 -8.28
CA LEU A 239 7.33 -7.50 -8.15
C LEU A 239 8.06 -8.28 -7.05
N PHE A 240 9.39 -8.14 -6.95
CA PHE A 240 10.19 -8.89 -5.97
C PHE A 240 9.95 -8.40 -4.53
N VAL A 241 9.70 -7.11 -4.33
CA VAL A 241 9.29 -6.55 -3.03
C VAL A 241 7.89 -7.07 -2.64
N ALA A 242 6.94 -7.07 -3.57
CA ALA A 242 5.59 -7.57 -3.34
C ALA A 242 5.60 -9.07 -2.97
N LEU A 243 6.34 -9.88 -3.73
CA LEU A 243 6.50 -11.31 -3.45
C LEU A 243 7.25 -11.58 -2.13
N ALA A 244 8.24 -10.75 -1.80
CA ALA A 244 8.95 -10.86 -0.53
C ALA A 244 8.06 -10.53 0.66
N LYS A 245 7.25 -9.47 0.58
CA LYS A 245 6.23 -9.13 1.59
C LYS A 245 5.26 -10.30 1.77
N LYS A 246 4.78 -10.89 0.67
CA LYS A 246 3.94 -12.09 0.73
C LYS A 246 4.64 -13.27 1.42
N PHE A 247 5.92 -13.48 1.16
CA PHE A 247 6.70 -14.59 1.72
C PHE A 247 6.93 -14.45 3.23
N VAL A 248 7.19 -13.22 3.70
CA VAL A 248 7.47 -12.97 5.12
C VAL A 248 6.22 -12.71 5.96
N TYR A 249 5.04 -12.61 5.34
CA TYR A 249 3.78 -12.44 6.07
C TYR A 249 3.54 -13.60 7.02
N GLY A 250 3.31 -13.28 8.29
CA GLY A 250 3.23 -14.25 9.38
C GLY A 250 4.45 -14.23 10.30
N GLU A 251 5.63 -13.83 9.81
CA GLU A 251 6.79 -13.45 10.65
C GLU A 251 6.71 -11.96 11.03
N VAL A 252 6.20 -11.16 10.12
CA VAL A 252 5.99 -9.71 10.23
C VAL A 252 4.69 -9.37 9.52
N ASP A 253 3.99 -8.33 9.97
CA ASP A 253 2.81 -7.84 9.26
C ASP A 253 3.20 -6.99 8.06
N ILE A 254 2.29 -6.85 7.08
CA ILE A 254 2.47 -6.04 5.87
C ILE A 254 1.25 -5.15 5.63
N ASP A 255 1.41 -4.11 4.78
CA ASP A 255 0.28 -3.29 4.31
C ASP A 255 -0.56 -4.03 3.25
N SER A 256 0.07 -4.38 2.12
CA SER A 256 -0.59 -5.05 1.00
C SER A 256 0.43 -5.75 0.10
N ILE A 257 -0.08 -6.55 -0.84
CA ILE A 257 0.70 -7.12 -1.95
C ILE A 257 0.36 -6.27 -3.17
N ALA A 258 1.12 -5.18 -3.37
CA ALA A 258 0.86 -4.22 -4.43
C ALA A 258 1.33 -4.74 -5.80
N GLY A 259 0.43 -4.64 -6.78
CA GLY A 259 0.74 -4.74 -8.21
C GLY A 259 1.03 -3.37 -8.84
N PRO A 260 1.01 -3.28 -10.18
CA PRO A 260 1.07 -2.00 -10.89
C PRO A 260 -0.09 -1.08 -10.53
N SER A 261 0.14 0.22 -10.63
CA SER A 261 -0.85 1.26 -10.33
C SER A 261 -1.99 1.30 -11.35
N GLU A 262 -3.18 1.67 -10.91
CA GLU A 262 -4.41 1.66 -11.71
C GLU A 262 -5.25 2.92 -11.48
N VAL A 263 -5.85 3.46 -12.55
CA VAL A 263 -6.91 4.48 -12.44
C VAL A 263 -8.13 4.07 -13.27
N VAL A 264 -9.30 4.28 -12.69
CA VAL A 264 -10.58 4.31 -13.43
C VAL A 264 -11.13 5.73 -13.34
N VAL A 265 -11.46 6.31 -14.48
CA VAL A 265 -12.18 7.59 -14.58
C VAL A 265 -13.59 7.30 -15.08
N ILE A 266 -14.62 7.67 -14.30
CA ILE A 266 -16.02 7.70 -14.74
C ILE A 266 -16.33 9.11 -15.20
N ALA A 267 -16.83 9.28 -16.43
CA ALA A 267 -17.07 10.59 -17.01
C ALA A 267 -18.47 10.71 -17.63
N ASP A 268 -19.18 11.81 -17.33
CA ASP A 268 -20.45 12.18 -17.95
C ASP A 268 -20.25 13.28 -19.03
N GLU A 269 -21.36 13.84 -19.53
CA GLU A 269 -21.36 14.87 -20.58
C GLU A 269 -20.72 16.19 -20.15
N THR A 270 -20.58 16.44 -18.85
CA THR A 270 -19.97 17.65 -18.30
C THR A 270 -18.46 17.55 -18.15
N ALA A 271 -17.92 16.34 -18.26
CA ALA A 271 -16.49 16.09 -18.14
C ALA A 271 -15.69 16.77 -19.27
N ARG A 272 -14.60 17.40 -18.91
CA ARG A 272 -13.67 18.01 -19.86
C ARG A 272 -12.70 16.95 -20.39
N PRO A 273 -12.66 16.67 -21.71
CA PRO A 273 -11.79 15.64 -22.27
C PRO A 273 -10.32 15.81 -21.90
N GLN A 274 -9.83 17.07 -21.81
CA GLN A 274 -8.45 17.39 -21.45
C GLN A 274 -8.11 16.98 -20.01
N TYR A 275 -9.05 17.12 -19.07
CA TYR A 275 -8.85 16.74 -17.67
C TYR A 275 -8.82 15.21 -17.52
N VAL A 276 -9.77 14.55 -18.17
CA VAL A 276 -9.81 13.06 -18.21
C VAL A 276 -8.52 12.51 -18.82
N ALA A 277 -8.07 13.07 -19.95
CA ALA A 277 -6.83 12.66 -20.59
C ALA A 277 -5.61 12.87 -19.68
N ALA A 278 -5.52 13.99 -18.97
CA ALA A 278 -4.44 14.28 -18.03
C ALA A 278 -4.36 13.25 -16.89
N ASP A 279 -5.49 12.86 -16.29
CA ASP A 279 -5.53 11.83 -15.25
C ASP A 279 -5.14 10.44 -15.77
N LEU A 280 -5.58 10.07 -16.97
CA LEU A 280 -5.20 8.80 -17.59
C LEU A 280 -3.68 8.76 -17.89
N ILE A 281 -3.10 9.87 -18.37
CA ILE A 281 -1.66 9.97 -18.64
C ILE A 281 -0.85 9.95 -17.35
N SER A 282 -1.27 10.69 -16.32
CA SER A 282 -0.55 10.72 -15.03
C SER A 282 -0.39 9.32 -14.44
N GLN A 283 -1.41 8.49 -14.58
CA GLN A 283 -1.34 7.08 -14.16
C GLN A 283 -0.44 6.23 -15.07
N ALA A 284 -0.50 6.46 -16.38
CA ALA A 284 0.31 5.73 -17.35
C ALA A 284 1.82 6.00 -17.21
N GLU A 285 2.23 7.14 -16.65
CA GLU A 285 3.64 7.47 -16.35
C GLU A 285 4.30 6.53 -15.34
N HIS A 286 3.55 5.79 -14.52
CA HIS A 286 4.11 4.80 -13.58
C HIS A 286 4.75 3.60 -14.28
N SER A 287 4.39 3.31 -15.52
CA SER A 287 4.89 2.28 -16.43
C SER A 287 5.51 1.04 -15.76
N PRO A 288 4.74 -0.09 -15.66
CA PRO A 288 3.40 -0.25 -16.17
C PRO A 288 2.33 0.41 -15.27
N GLY A 289 1.34 1.06 -15.88
CA GLY A 289 0.18 1.63 -15.22
C GLY A 289 -1.08 1.37 -16.04
N SER A 290 -2.20 1.03 -15.40
CA SER A 290 -3.49 0.83 -16.05
C SER A 290 -4.34 2.08 -15.97
N SER A 291 -4.87 2.53 -17.13
CA SER A 291 -5.66 3.75 -17.25
C SER A 291 -6.97 3.42 -18.00
N ILE A 292 -8.10 3.48 -17.30
CA ILE A 292 -9.39 3.07 -17.82
C ILE A 292 -10.36 4.24 -17.76
N LEU A 293 -10.97 4.60 -18.92
CA LEU A 293 -12.13 5.47 -19.00
C LEU A 293 -13.40 4.64 -19.08
N ILE A 294 -14.42 5.00 -18.29
CA ILE A 294 -15.77 4.46 -18.38
C ILE A 294 -16.74 5.63 -18.60
N THR A 295 -17.52 5.57 -19.68
CA THR A 295 -18.50 6.61 -19.98
C THR A 295 -19.73 6.03 -20.68
N TRP A 296 -20.88 6.67 -20.45
CA TRP A 296 -22.14 6.40 -21.20
C TRP A 296 -22.42 7.47 -22.26
N VAL A 297 -21.54 8.48 -22.38
CA VAL A 297 -21.73 9.64 -23.27
C VAL A 297 -21.21 9.35 -24.67
N PRO A 298 -22.09 9.37 -25.70
CA PRO A 298 -21.64 9.19 -27.08
C PRO A 298 -20.62 10.25 -27.50
N GLY A 299 -19.55 9.84 -28.19
CA GLY A 299 -18.53 10.74 -28.73
C GLY A 299 -17.56 11.31 -27.69
N LEU A 300 -17.67 10.97 -26.40
CA LEU A 300 -16.71 11.42 -25.40
C LEU A 300 -15.37 10.68 -25.54
N ILE A 301 -15.41 9.39 -25.86
CA ILE A 301 -14.21 8.57 -26.06
C ILE A 301 -13.31 9.18 -27.13
N GLU A 302 -13.87 9.54 -28.27
CA GLU A 302 -13.11 10.13 -29.39
C GLU A 302 -12.48 11.48 -28.99
N ARG A 303 -13.21 12.29 -28.23
CA ARG A 303 -12.68 13.58 -27.72
C ARG A 303 -11.55 13.37 -26.70
N VAL A 304 -11.66 12.37 -25.82
CA VAL A 304 -10.61 12.03 -24.85
C VAL A 304 -9.40 11.45 -25.57
N GLN A 305 -9.59 10.61 -26.58
CA GLN A 305 -8.50 10.06 -27.37
C GLN A 305 -7.72 11.16 -28.10
N ALA A 306 -8.40 12.12 -28.69
CA ALA A 306 -7.75 13.28 -29.31
C ALA A 306 -6.95 14.10 -28.29
N ALA A 307 -7.50 14.31 -27.09
CA ALA A 307 -6.80 15.01 -26.00
C ALA A 307 -5.58 14.24 -25.48
N LEU A 308 -5.64 12.91 -25.42
CA LEU A 308 -4.49 12.05 -25.06
C LEU A 308 -3.36 12.20 -26.09
N GLU A 309 -3.67 12.11 -27.40
CA GLU A 309 -2.69 12.26 -28.47
C GLU A 309 -2.01 13.65 -28.44
N GLU A 310 -2.81 14.71 -28.20
CA GLU A 310 -2.29 16.07 -28.06
C GLU A 310 -1.33 16.19 -26.87
N GLN A 311 -1.72 15.71 -25.67
CA GLN A 311 -0.95 15.88 -24.45
C GLN A 311 0.32 15.02 -24.43
N LEU A 312 0.26 13.78 -24.95
CA LEU A 312 1.44 12.91 -25.05
C LEU A 312 2.58 13.51 -25.88
N ALA A 313 2.25 14.41 -26.83
CA ALA A 313 3.22 14.99 -27.73
C ALA A 313 4.22 15.97 -27.06
N PHE A 314 3.86 16.59 -25.93
CA PHE A 314 4.69 17.58 -25.27
C PHE A 314 5.22 17.14 -23.87
N LEU A 315 4.82 15.97 -23.38
CA LEU A 315 5.28 15.47 -22.09
C LEU A 315 6.61 14.74 -22.20
N ASP A 316 7.54 14.99 -21.30
CA ASP A 316 8.87 14.37 -21.27
C ASP A 316 8.85 12.85 -21.22
N ARG A 317 7.86 12.27 -20.52
CA ARG A 317 7.64 10.84 -20.40
C ARG A 317 6.54 10.31 -21.33
N GLY A 318 6.12 11.09 -22.32
CA GLY A 318 5.03 10.75 -23.22
C GLY A 318 5.17 9.39 -23.90
N ALA A 319 6.38 9.01 -24.32
CA ALA A 319 6.63 7.71 -24.93
C ALA A 319 6.41 6.52 -23.97
N LEU A 320 6.76 6.66 -22.69
CA LEU A 320 6.50 5.64 -21.67
C LEU A 320 5.01 5.54 -21.34
N ALA A 321 4.34 6.68 -21.22
CA ALA A 321 2.91 6.73 -20.99
C ALA A 321 2.13 6.14 -22.18
N LEU A 322 2.56 6.40 -23.42
CA LEU A 322 1.97 5.80 -24.63
C LEU A 322 2.03 4.26 -24.59
N ASP A 323 3.19 3.65 -24.30
CA ASP A 323 3.33 2.18 -24.19
C ASP A 323 2.40 1.61 -23.10
N SER A 324 2.27 2.28 -21.95
CA SER A 324 1.36 1.88 -20.88
C SER A 324 -0.11 1.98 -21.31
N LEU A 325 -0.52 3.08 -21.93
CA LEU A 325 -1.89 3.27 -22.41
C LEU A 325 -2.29 2.23 -23.46
N GLU A 326 -1.39 1.92 -24.41
CA GLU A 326 -1.69 0.94 -25.46
C GLU A 326 -1.78 -0.49 -24.93
N ARG A 327 -0.94 -0.85 -23.94
CA ARG A 327 -0.88 -2.22 -23.42
C ARG A 327 -1.85 -2.49 -22.29
N PHE A 328 -2.12 -1.51 -21.45
CA PHE A 328 -2.83 -1.67 -20.19
C PHE A 328 -4.00 -0.70 -20.04
N GLY A 329 -4.24 0.17 -21.00
CA GLY A 329 -5.35 1.11 -21.02
C GLY A 329 -6.59 0.55 -21.70
N ALA A 330 -7.77 1.12 -21.36
CA ALA A 330 -9.03 0.84 -22.02
C ALA A 330 -9.96 2.06 -22.03
N LEU A 331 -10.70 2.22 -23.11
CA LEU A 331 -11.78 3.19 -23.26
C LEU A 331 -13.10 2.41 -23.38
N ILE A 332 -13.98 2.56 -22.39
CA ILE A 332 -15.17 1.71 -22.23
C ILE A 332 -16.43 2.54 -22.38
N GLN A 333 -17.20 2.25 -23.44
CA GLN A 333 -18.53 2.79 -23.63
C GLN A 333 -19.54 1.86 -22.99
N VAL A 334 -20.17 2.30 -21.90
CA VAL A 334 -21.28 1.62 -21.22
C VAL A 334 -22.63 2.19 -21.66
N ARG A 335 -23.71 1.51 -21.33
CA ARG A 335 -25.08 1.92 -21.70
C ARG A 335 -25.60 3.06 -20.83
N ASP A 336 -25.28 3.03 -19.54
CA ASP A 336 -25.85 3.90 -18.53
C ASP A 336 -24.95 3.97 -17.27
N PRO A 337 -25.25 4.86 -16.32
CA PRO A 337 -24.53 4.95 -15.03
C PRO A 337 -24.58 3.68 -14.19
N ASP A 338 -25.62 2.85 -14.29
CA ASP A 338 -25.75 1.62 -13.52
C ASP A 338 -24.74 0.56 -13.97
N GLU A 339 -24.55 0.46 -15.28
CA GLU A 339 -23.50 -0.40 -15.84
C GLU A 339 -22.10 0.13 -15.48
N ALA A 340 -21.88 1.45 -15.47
CA ALA A 340 -20.63 2.06 -15.04
C ALA A 340 -20.31 1.68 -13.60
N VAL A 341 -21.26 1.79 -12.68
CA VAL A 341 -21.11 1.40 -11.26
C VAL A 341 -20.79 -0.10 -11.15
N SER A 342 -21.55 -0.94 -11.84
CA SER A 342 -21.36 -2.40 -11.78
C SER A 342 -19.99 -2.80 -12.25
N LEU A 343 -19.54 -2.23 -13.37
CA LEU A 343 -18.23 -2.52 -13.95
C LEU A 343 -17.08 -2.00 -13.08
N THR A 344 -17.20 -0.80 -12.54
CA THR A 344 -16.19 -0.22 -11.65
C THR A 344 -16.05 -1.02 -10.36
N ASN A 345 -17.15 -1.44 -9.73
CA ASN A 345 -17.11 -2.33 -8.57
C ASN A 345 -16.50 -3.70 -8.88
N LEU A 346 -16.67 -4.21 -10.10
CA LEU A 346 -15.98 -5.43 -10.57
C LEU A 346 -14.47 -5.20 -10.73
N ILE A 347 -14.07 -4.06 -11.28
CA ILE A 347 -12.66 -3.65 -11.42
C ILE A 347 -12.03 -3.46 -10.04
N ALA A 348 -12.73 -2.84 -9.10
CA ALA A 348 -12.21 -2.46 -7.78
C ALA A 348 -10.84 -1.77 -7.88
N PRO A 349 -10.78 -0.59 -8.52
CA PRO A 349 -9.53 0.08 -8.88
C PRO A 349 -8.80 0.65 -7.66
N GLU A 350 -7.49 0.87 -7.83
CA GLU A 350 -6.67 1.63 -6.88
C GLU A 350 -7.18 3.06 -6.74
N HIS A 351 -7.21 3.80 -7.86
CA HIS A 351 -7.75 5.15 -7.94
C HIS A 351 -9.05 5.16 -8.73
N LEU A 352 -10.07 5.81 -8.19
CA LEU A 352 -11.35 6.03 -8.86
C LEU A 352 -11.63 7.52 -8.93
N HIS A 353 -11.63 8.11 -10.12
CA HIS A 353 -12.05 9.49 -10.35
C HIS A 353 -13.47 9.52 -10.92
N ILE A 354 -14.38 10.21 -10.23
CA ILE A 354 -15.76 10.44 -10.66
C ILE A 354 -15.88 11.86 -11.22
N SER A 355 -15.60 12.02 -12.51
CA SER A 355 -15.62 13.28 -13.23
C SER A 355 -17.02 13.53 -13.83
N THR A 356 -17.99 13.81 -12.96
CA THR A 356 -19.40 14.05 -13.30
C THR A 356 -19.91 15.32 -12.63
N ALA A 357 -21.03 15.88 -13.15
CA ALA A 357 -21.66 17.07 -12.57
C ALA A 357 -22.08 16.86 -11.11
N ASN A 358 -22.54 15.67 -10.77
CA ASN A 358 -22.91 15.30 -9.42
C ASN A 358 -22.27 13.94 -9.04
N PRO A 359 -21.07 13.90 -8.46
CA PRO A 359 -20.34 12.68 -8.20
C PRO A 359 -20.87 11.87 -7.00
N ASN A 360 -21.50 12.51 -6.00
CA ASN A 360 -21.87 11.88 -4.74
C ASN A 360 -22.82 10.69 -4.88
N PRO A 361 -23.92 10.74 -5.67
CA PRO A 361 -24.81 9.59 -5.83
C PRO A 361 -24.15 8.35 -6.45
N LEU A 362 -23.14 8.56 -7.30
CA LEU A 362 -22.33 7.47 -7.83
C LEU A 362 -21.36 6.93 -6.78
N ALA A 363 -20.72 7.82 -6.03
CA ALA A 363 -19.78 7.47 -4.98
C ALA A 363 -20.41 6.58 -3.89
N GLU A 364 -21.65 6.84 -3.48
CA GLU A 364 -22.38 6.02 -2.51
C GLU A 364 -22.59 4.56 -2.97
N ARG A 365 -22.61 4.33 -4.28
CA ARG A 365 -22.81 3.01 -4.91
C ARG A 365 -21.51 2.30 -5.26
N LEU A 366 -20.40 3.04 -5.25
CA LEU A 366 -19.05 2.57 -5.59
C LEU A 366 -18.31 2.16 -4.32
N VAL A 367 -18.43 0.87 -3.98
CA VAL A 367 -17.97 0.32 -2.70
C VAL A 367 -16.58 -0.30 -2.75
N ASN A 368 -16.03 -0.48 -3.96
CA ASN A 368 -14.75 -1.14 -4.19
C ASN A 368 -13.77 -0.19 -4.89
N ALA A 369 -13.10 0.67 -4.13
CA ALA A 369 -12.00 1.50 -4.64
C ALA A 369 -10.99 1.78 -3.53
N GLY A 370 -9.72 1.93 -3.87
CA GLY A 370 -8.68 2.29 -2.91
C GLY A 370 -8.79 3.74 -2.46
N ALA A 371 -8.95 4.67 -3.40
CA ALA A 371 -9.26 6.08 -3.15
C ALA A 371 -10.28 6.58 -4.18
N ILE A 372 -11.18 7.48 -3.76
CA ILE A 372 -12.24 8.06 -4.61
C ILE A 372 -12.04 9.57 -4.70
N PHE A 373 -11.91 10.07 -5.92
CA PHE A 373 -11.74 11.48 -6.27
C PHE A 373 -13.05 12.01 -6.84
N LEU A 374 -13.59 13.10 -6.28
CA LEU A 374 -14.93 13.58 -6.57
C LEU A 374 -14.92 14.91 -7.30
N GLY A 375 -15.51 14.93 -8.50
CA GLY A 375 -15.70 16.14 -9.29
C GLY A 375 -14.51 16.51 -10.17
N HIS A 376 -14.75 17.43 -11.10
CA HIS A 376 -13.82 17.78 -12.18
C HIS A 376 -12.51 18.42 -11.71
N GLU A 377 -12.52 19.10 -10.56
CA GLU A 377 -11.36 19.85 -10.03
C GLU A 377 -10.51 19.01 -9.05
N THR A 378 -10.72 17.69 -9.04
CA THR A 378 -10.02 16.79 -8.11
C THR A 378 -9.15 15.79 -8.86
N PRO A 379 -8.03 16.20 -9.47
CA PRO A 379 -7.14 15.29 -10.18
C PRO A 379 -6.53 14.26 -9.23
N VAL A 380 -6.28 13.06 -9.75
CA VAL A 380 -5.72 11.93 -8.99
C VAL A 380 -4.38 12.29 -8.32
N ALA A 381 -3.55 13.11 -8.97
CA ALA A 381 -2.28 13.60 -8.43
C ALA A 381 -2.39 14.32 -7.08
N LEU A 382 -3.55 14.87 -6.72
CA LEU A 382 -3.73 15.45 -5.37
C LEU A 382 -3.61 14.40 -4.28
N GLY A 383 -4.12 13.19 -4.52
CA GLY A 383 -3.99 12.06 -3.61
C GLY A 383 -2.55 11.57 -3.49
N ASP A 384 -1.81 11.60 -4.59
CA ASP A 384 -0.42 11.15 -4.61
C ASP A 384 0.53 12.05 -3.80
N TYR A 385 0.19 13.35 -3.66
CA TYR A 385 1.13 14.30 -3.07
C TYR A 385 0.61 15.07 -1.86
N ALA A 386 -0.61 15.64 -1.89
CA ALA A 386 -0.92 16.75 -0.99
C ALA A 386 -2.24 16.66 -0.21
N ALA A 387 -3.19 15.81 -0.63
CA ALA A 387 -4.55 15.85 -0.08
C ALA A 387 -4.68 15.32 1.37
N GLY A 388 -3.74 14.49 1.84
CA GLY A 388 -3.73 13.98 3.23
C GLY A 388 -3.88 12.47 3.38
N PRO A 389 -4.79 11.76 2.67
CA PRO A 389 -4.76 10.30 2.61
C PRO A 389 -3.44 9.78 2.04
N SER A 390 -3.03 8.57 2.46
CA SER A 390 -1.81 7.95 1.90
C SER A 390 -2.07 7.44 0.48
N HIS A 391 -1.05 7.57 -0.37
CA HIS A 391 -1.07 7.04 -1.73
C HIS A 391 -0.70 5.55 -1.82
N VAL A 392 -0.41 4.90 -0.70
CA VAL A 392 -0.19 3.44 -0.68
C VAL A 392 -1.54 2.76 -0.63
N LEU A 393 -2.03 2.37 -1.78
CA LEU A 393 -3.39 1.90 -2.00
C LEU A 393 -3.42 0.43 -2.44
N PRO A 394 -4.56 -0.27 -2.26
CA PRO A 394 -4.74 -1.61 -2.76
C PRO A 394 -4.86 -1.61 -4.30
N THR A 395 -4.09 -2.46 -4.98
CA THR A 395 -4.05 -2.61 -6.43
C THR A 395 -4.55 -3.98 -6.89
N GLY A 396 -4.73 -4.19 -8.20
CA GLY A 396 -5.06 -5.51 -8.75
C GLY A 396 -6.44 -6.02 -8.33
N GLY A 397 -7.38 -5.12 -8.07
CA GLY A 397 -8.74 -5.43 -7.63
C GLY A 397 -8.83 -5.86 -6.16
N THR A 398 -7.78 -5.67 -5.36
CA THR A 398 -7.79 -6.00 -3.92
C THR A 398 -8.58 -4.98 -3.10
N ALA A 399 -8.94 -3.83 -3.65
CA ALA A 399 -9.83 -2.85 -3.02
C ALA A 399 -11.23 -3.42 -2.66
N ARG A 400 -11.57 -4.62 -3.13
CA ARG A 400 -12.76 -5.38 -2.69
C ARG A 400 -12.70 -5.79 -1.21
N TRP A 401 -11.52 -5.88 -0.60
CA TRP A 401 -11.33 -6.37 0.77
C TRP A 401 -10.16 -5.68 1.50
N ALA A 402 -9.33 -4.93 0.81
CA ALA A 402 -8.22 -4.17 1.39
C ALA A 402 -8.49 -2.67 1.33
N SER A 403 -7.86 -1.92 2.21
CA SER A 403 -7.90 -0.46 2.27
C SER A 403 -6.54 0.16 1.99
N GLY A 404 -6.51 1.45 1.70
CA GLY A 404 -5.27 2.23 1.64
C GLY A 404 -4.59 2.33 3.00
N LEU A 405 -3.28 2.49 2.99
CA LEU A 405 -2.47 2.63 4.21
C LEU A 405 -2.90 3.87 5.00
N SER A 406 -3.08 3.70 6.28
CA SER A 406 -3.46 4.76 7.21
C SER A 406 -2.78 4.60 8.57
N ALA A 407 -2.95 5.57 9.46
CA ALA A 407 -2.47 5.46 10.83
C ALA A 407 -3.06 4.26 11.59
N ILE A 408 -4.27 3.82 11.20
CA ILE A 408 -4.95 2.67 11.80
C ILE A 408 -4.15 1.38 11.61
N ASP A 409 -3.46 1.24 10.47
CA ASP A 409 -2.69 0.05 10.11
C ASP A 409 -1.44 -0.15 10.98
N PHE A 410 -1.03 0.88 11.72
CA PHE A 410 0.06 0.85 12.67
C PHE A 410 -0.40 0.63 14.12
N LEU A 411 -1.68 0.34 14.31
CA LEU A 411 -2.25 0.06 15.63
C LEU A 411 -2.59 -1.43 15.76
N LYS A 412 -2.20 -2.02 16.87
CA LYS A 412 -2.75 -3.30 17.31
C LYS A 412 -3.84 -3.07 18.37
N ARG A 413 -4.84 -3.91 18.37
CA ARG A 413 -5.98 -3.85 19.29
C ARG A 413 -6.01 -5.07 20.19
N SER A 414 -6.37 -4.85 21.47
CA SER A 414 -6.55 -5.92 22.45
C SER A 414 -7.91 -5.77 23.09
N SER A 415 -8.63 -6.89 23.21
CA SER A 415 -9.84 -6.93 24.02
C SER A 415 -9.48 -6.85 25.50
N LEU A 416 -10.19 -6.03 26.25
CA LEU A 416 -10.15 -5.96 27.71
C LEU A 416 -11.44 -6.60 28.23
N ILE A 417 -11.29 -7.56 29.14
CA ILE A 417 -12.40 -8.23 29.79
C ILE A 417 -12.17 -8.12 31.27
N GLN A 418 -13.08 -7.41 31.97
CA GLN A 418 -13.03 -7.25 33.41
C GLN A 418 -14.36 -7.69 33.99
N VAL A 419 -14.30 -8.67 34.89
CA VAL A 419 -15.48 -9.24 35.53
C VAL A 419 -15.21 -9.33 37.04
N ASP A 420 -16.11 -8.75 37.82
CA ASP A 420 -16.13 -8.96 39.28
C ASP A 420 -16.94 -10.21 39.64
N ARG A 421 -17.15 -10.44 40.92
CA ARG A 421 -17.89 -11.58 41.45
C ARG A 421 -19.33 -11.66 40.88
N ARG A 422 -20.03 -10.55 40.78
CA ARG A 422 -21.42 -10.50 40.28
C ARG A 422 -21.47 -10.84 38.77
N GLY A 423 -20.57 -10.24 37.99
CA GLY A 423 -20.47 -10.56 36.59
C GLY A 423 -20.09 -12.01 36.35
N LEU A 424 -19.17 -12.58 37.15
CA LEU A 424 -18.81 -13.99 37.07
C LEU A 424 -20.00 -14.90 37.38
N GLN A 425 -20.79 -14.60 38.41
CA GLN A 425 -22.02 -15.36 38.73
C GLN A 425 -22.99 -15.32 37.54
N THR A 426 -23.18 -14.15 36.93
CA THR A 426 -24.07 -13.98 35.79
C THR A 426 -23.65 -14.86 34.59
N LEU A 427 -22.36 -14.95 34.32
CA LEU A 427 -21.80 -15.66 33.13
C LEU A 427 -21.55 -17.15 33.38
N SER A 428 -21.48 -17.57 34.64
CA SER A 428 -20.95 -18.89 35.01
C SER A 428 -21.73 -20.07 34.45
N GLU A 429 -23.09 -19.98 34.42
CA GLU A 429 -23.92 -21.07 33.93
C GLU A 429 -23.72 -21.31 32.44
N ASP A 430 -23.64 -20.26 31.64
CA ASP A 430 -23.43 -20.36 30.19
C ASP A 430 -22.03 -20.90 29.87
N VAL A 431 -21.00 -20.47 30.61
CA VAL A 431 -19.63 -20.99 30.46
C VAL A 431 -19.58 -22.47 30.81
N ARG A 432 -20.20 -22.89 31.93
CA ARG A 432 -20.26 -24.30 32.34
C ARG A 432 -20.93 -25.16 31.26
N ARG A 433 -22.11 -24.75 30.81
CA ARG A 433 -22.90 -25.49 29.81
C ARG A 433 -22.13 -25.69 28.52
N LEU A 434 -21.51 -24.61 28.02
CA LEU A 434 -20.74 -24.70 26.77
C LEU A 434 -19.47 -25.53 26.93
N ALA A 435 -18.74 -25.33 28.02
CA ALA A 435 -17.56 -26.14 28.35
C ALA A 435 -17.88 -27.65 28.49
N ASP A 436 -19.05 -28.00 29.05
CA ASP A 436 -19.50 -29.39 29.14
C ASP A 436 -19.79 -29.99 27.76
N VAL A 437 -20.46 -29.24 26.89
CA VAL A 437 -20.73 -29.66 25.50
C VAL A 437 -19.45 -29.88 24.71
N GLU A 438 -18.44 -29.05 24.93
CA GLU A 438 -17.12 -29.15 24.26
C GLU A 438 -16.17 -30.16 24.94
N GLY A 439 -16.55 -30.72 26.11
CA GLY A 439 -15.70 -31.63 26.90
C GLY A 439 -14.51 -30.94 27.55
N LEU A 440 -14.54 -29.59 27.67
CA LEU A 440 -13.43 -28.78 28.22
C LEU A 440 -13.58 -28.59 29.74
N THR A 441 -13.40 -29.67 30.50
CA THR A 441 -13.61 -29.70 31.95
C THR A 441 -12.74 -28.73 32.74
N ALA A 442 -11.52 -28.42 32.27
CA ALA A 442 -10.64 -27.42 32.87
C ALA A 442 -11.17 -26.00 32.70
N HIS A 443 -11.86 -25.69 31.59
CA HIS A 443 -12.50 -24.38 31.40
C HIS A 443 -13.65 -24.22 32.39
N ARG A 444 -14.51 -25.22 32.55
CA ARG A 444 -15.56 -25.25 33.57
C ARG A 444 -14.95 -25.08 34.98
N TYR A 445 -13.96 -25.90 35.32
CA TYR A 445 -13.34 -25.83 36.65
C TYR A 445 -12.72 -24.46 36.96
N SER A 446 -12.19 -23.77 35.96
CA SER A 446 -11.64 -22.42 36.15
C SER A 446 -12.67 -21.39 36.65
N VAL A 447 -13.95 -21.57 36.31
CA VAL A 447 -15.05 -20.76 36.82
C VAL A 447 -15.50 -21.27 38.18
N ASP A 448 -15.66 -22.57 38.34
CA ASP A 448 -16.17 -23.21 39.57
C ASP A 448 -15.28 -22.92 40.77
N VAL A 449 -13.97 -23.02 40.64
CA VAL A 449 -13.03 -22.73 41.74
C VAL A 449 -13.12 -21.31 42.23
N ARG A 450 -13.30 -20.33 41.32
CA ARG A 450 -13.45 -18.92 41.69
C ARG A 450 -14.78 -18.63 42.38
N LEU A 451 -15.81 -19.41 42.10
CA LEU A 451 -17.11 -19.29 42.77
C LEU A 451 -17.11 -19.97 44.13
N ALA A 452 -16.37 -21.06 44.31
CA ALA A 452 -16.26 -21.79 45.57
C ALA A 452 -15.40 -21.05 46.62
N ASP A 453 -14.34 -20.38 46.25
CA ASP A 453 -13.42 -19.68 47.17
C ASP A 453 -14.08 -18.58 48.02
N ALA A 454 -15.25 -18.11 47.64
CA ALA A 454 -15.94 -17.06 48.41
C ALA A 454 -16.80 -17.58 49.58
N ASP A 455 -17.12 -18.85 49.58
CA ASP A 455 -17.87 -19.46 50.70
C ASP A 455 -16.91 -19.82 51.88
N SER A 456 -15.58 -19.67 51.65
CA SER A 456 -14.53 -20.02 52.60
C SER A 456 -13.89 -18.80 53.30
N GLN A 457 -14.25 -17.55 52.99
CA GLN A 457 -13.80 -16.40 53.79
C GLN A 457 -14.80 -16.10 54.90
N PRO A 458 -14.44 -16.29 56.16
CA PRO A 458 -15.25 -15.85 57.27
C PRO A 458 -15.29 -14.31 57.24
N GLY A 459 -16.50 -13.76 57.36
CA GLY A 459 -16.75 -12.32 57.39
C GLY A 459 -15.85 -11.59 58.34
N GLY A 460 -15.13 -10.60 57.81
CA GLY A 460 -14.38 -9.62 58.51
C GLY A 460 -14.95 -8.23 58.22
#